data_c537dc998acc72d74dae9aefd82ed6ea
#
_entry.id   c537dc998acc72d74dae9aefd82ed6ea
#
_cell.length_a   1.000
_cell.length_b   1.000
_cell.length_c   1.000
_cell.angle_alpha   90.00
_cell.angle_beta   90.00
_cell.angle_gamma   90.00
#
_symmetry.space_group_name_H-M   'P 1'
#
loop_
_entity.id
_entity.type
_entity.pdbx_description
1 polymer ?
#
loop_
_entity_poly.entity_id
_entity_poly.type
_entity_poly.pdbx_seq_one_letter_code
_entity_poly.pdbx_strand_id
1 'polypeptide(L)'
;MKKTYFLVLFTLSTLAFSQVKKDSTTVVKDSVKQVQQDVLYTSKDIALIDSLVLENQLQSVFMDEIREYYISNTDTADVSEVALDAALLKERLAKINETTPFHLAYNPALEKIIKSYLKNRRKYYPNFMARAAYYFPMIEKYLDQYDIPLEMKYLALVESALKPKAKSRVGATGLWQFMYPTGKQYKLKVSSYVDERQDPLKATIAACNYLNDLYKIFGDWDLALAAYNSGPGNVSKAIRRSGGYKNYWNIRPYLPRETAGYVPAFYAT
;
A
#
# COMPACT_ATOMS: atom_id res chain seq x y z
N MET A 1 -2.73 -2.46 -78.62
CA MET A 1 -3.22 -1.39 -79.53
C MET A 1 -3.84 -0.29 -78.71
N LYS A 2 -3.45 0.93 -79.04
CA LYS A 2 -4.01 2.26 -78.71
C LYS A 2 -3.84 2.76 -77.24
N LYS A 3 -2.79 3.58 -77.10
CA LYS A 3 -2.58 4.62 -76.11
C LYS A 3 -3.64 5.71 -76.32
N THR A 4 -4.17 6.29 -75.20
CA THR A 4 -4.82 7.58 -75.27
C THR A 4 -4.30 8.40 -74.14
N TYR A 5 -3.56 9.43 -74.49
CA TYR A 5 -3.10 10.51 -73.60
C TYR A 5 -4.26 11.45 -73.32
N PHE A 6 -4.45 11.85 -72.04
CA PHE A 6 -5.32 12.99 -71.72
C PHE A 6 -4.46 14.03 -71.09
N LEU A 7 -4.27 15.07 -71.91
CA LEU A 7 -3.63 16.33 -71.57
C LEU A 7 -4.70 17.22 -70.95
N VAL A 8 -4.55 17.65 -69.73
CA VAL A 8 -5.42 18.72 -69.18
C VAL A 8 -4.57 19.88 -68.62
N LEU A 9 -4.81 20.91 -69.31
CA LEU A 9 -4.35 22.31 -69.16
C LEU A 9 -4.07 22.79 -67.73
N PHE A 10 -2.92 23.42 -67.67
CA PHE A 10 -2.55 24.40 -66.66
C PHE A 10 -3.10 25.76 -67.11
N THR A 11 -4.12 26.30 -66.41
CA THR A 11 -4.47 27.69 -66.55
C THR A 11 -4.79 28.29 -65.21
N LEU A 12 -4.01 29.24 -64.86
CA LEU A 12 -4.22 30.44 -64.07
C LEU A 12 -4.90 30.34 -62.69
N SER A 13 -4.16 30.81 -61.73
CA SER A 13 -4.67 31.98 -60.95
C SER A 13 -3.52 32.65 -60.19
N THR A 14 -2.96 33.66 -60.82
CA THR A 14 -2.00 34.62 -60.21
C THR A 14 -2.69 35.73 -59.40
N LEU A 15 -3.95 35.54 -58.94
CA LEU A 15 -4.72 36.53 -58.20
C LEU A 15 -5.00 36.21 -56.73
N ALA A 16 -4.46 35.09 -56.20
CA ALA A 16 -4.66 34.71 -54.80
C ALA A 16 -3.48 35.05 -53.87
N PHE A 17 -2.41 35.67 -54.37
CA PHE A 17 -1.20 35.89 -53.56
C PHE A 17 -1.16 37.23 -52.79
N SER A 18 -2.14 38.10 -52.95
CA SER A 18 -2.14 39.42 -52.28
C SER A 18 -3.00 39.49 -50.99
N GLN A 19 -3.93 38.57 -50.80
CA GLN A 19 -4.79 38.60 -49.59
C GLN A 19 -4.33 37.65 -48.48
N VAL A 20 -3.47 36.67 -48.80
CA VAL A 20 -2.99 35.67 -47.80
C VAL A 20 -1.91 36.21 -46.85
N LYS A 21 -1.30 37.36 -47.17
CA LYS A 21 -0.23 37.95 -46.33
C LYS A 21 -0.71 38.75 -45.11
N LYS A 22 -2.01 39.09 -45.03
CA LYS A 22 -2.52 39.86 -43.89
C LYS A 22 -3.23 38.98 -42.86
N ASP A 23 -3.77 37.87 -43.30
CA ASP A 23 -4.46 36.91 -42.39
C ASP A 23 -3.55 35.89 -41.73
N SER A 24 -2.40 35.59 -42.39
CA SER A 24 -1.48 34.60 -41.81
C SER A 24 -0.72 35.09 -40.58
N THR A 25 -0.53 36.43 -40.42
CA THR A 25 0.14 36.99 -39.23
C THR A 25 -0.78 37.08 -38.02
N THR A 26 -2.06 37.29 -38.24
CA THR A 26 -3.07 37.29 -37.16
C THR A 26 -3.41 35.87 -36.70
N VAL A 27 -3.57 34.95 -37.65
CA VAL A 27 -3.85 33.52 -37.33
C VAL A 27 -2.66 32.87 -36.63
N VAL A 28 -1.41 33.20 -37.05
CA VAL A 28 -0.21 32.69 -36.37
C VAL A 28 -0.06 33.31 -34.97
N LYS A 29 -0.41 34.60 -34.77
CA LYS A 29 -0.39 35.20 -33.42
C LYS A 29 -1.46 34.64 -32.50
N ASP A 30 -2.66 34.39 -33.01
CA ASP A 30 -3.73 33.77 -32.22
C ASP A 30 -3.45 32.31 -31.97
N SER A 31 -2.92 31.55 -32.94
CA SER A 31 -2.47 30.17 -32.75
C SER A 31 -1.31 30.06 -31.74
N VAL A 32 -0.34 30.97 -31.80
CA VAL A 32 0.77 31.01 -30.84
C VAL A 32 0.28 31.40 -29.45
N LYS A 33 -0.67 32.34 -29.32
CA LYS A 33 -1.29 32.67 -28.03
C LYS A 33 -2.11 31.50 -27.48
N GLN A 34 -2.88 30.79 -28.32
CA GLN A 34 -3.70 29.66 -27.94
C GLN A 34 -2.84 28.43 -27.55
N VAL A 35 -1.79 28.17 -28.34
CA VAL A 35 -0.82 27.12 -27.99
C VAL A 35 -0.10 27.44 -26.67
N GLN A 36 0.25 28.69 -26.41
CA GLN A 36 0.90 29.09 -25.16
C GLN A 36 -0.07 29.03 -23.97
N GLN A 37 -1.35 29.33 -24.17
CA GLN A 37 -2.41 29.22 -23.17
C GLN A 37 -2.76 27.76 -22.91
N ASP A 38 -2.87 26.96 -23.95
CA ASP A 38 -3.12 25.50 -23.84
C ASP A 38 -1.97 24.75 -23.16
N VAL A 39 -0.72 25.12 -23.42
CA VAL A 39 0.45 24.55 -22.74
C VAL A 39 0.45 24.88 -21.24
N LEU A 40 -0.04 26.05 -20.85
CA LEU A 40 -0.12 26.43 -19.44
C LEU A 40 -1.30 25.78 -18.70
N TYR A 41 -2.43 25.54 -19.39
CA TYR A 41 -3.66 25.02 -18.77
C TYR A 41 -3.95 23.54 -19.03
N THR A 42 -3.33 22.94 -20.01
CA THR A 42 -3.52 21.52 -20.39
C THR A 42 -2.29 20.66 -20.20
N SER A 43 -1.24 21.17 -19.56
CA SER A 43 -0.10 20.34 -19.20
C SER A 43 -0.59 19.20 -18.28
N LYS A 44 -0.51 17.97 -18.76
CA LYS A 44 -0.87 16.78 -17.99
C LYS A 44 -0.13 16.73 -16.64
N ASP A 45 1.06 17.31 -16.59
CA ASP A 45 1.88 17.38 -15.39
C ASP A 45 1.30 18.37 -14.36
N ILE A 46 0.79 19.53 -14.80
CA ILE A 46 0.15 20.51 -13.90
C ILE A 46 -1.17 19.94 -13.37
N ALA A 47 -2.01 19.38 -14.24
CA ALA A 47 -3.27 18.75 -13.82
C ALA A 47 -3.03 17.58 -12.87
N LEU A 48 -1.95 16.82 -13.08
CA LEU A 48 -1.54 15.75 -12.17
C LEU A 48 -1.08 16.32 -10.82
N ILE A 49 -0.27 17.37 -10.81
CA ILE A 49 0.18 18.05 -9.59
C ILE A 49 -1.01 18.60 -8.83
N ASP A 50 -1.94 19.30 -9.51
CA ASP A 50 -3.13 19.84 -8.87
C ASP A 50 -4.03 18.77 -8.30
N SER A 51 -4.21 17.64 -9.00
CA SER A 51 -4.97 16.49 -8.48
C SER A 51 -4.31 15.86 -7.26
N LEU A 52 -2.98 15.72 -7.26
CA LEU A 52 -2.23 15.19 -6.13
C LEU A 52 -2.24 16.13 -4.91
N VAL A 53 -2.20 17.45 -5.14
CA VAL A 53 -2.31 18.45 -4.07
C VAL A 53 -3.71 18.43 -3.48
N LEU A 54 -4.74 18.39 -4.32
CA LEU A 54 -6.14 18.31 -3.88
C LEU A 54 -6.41 17.01 -3.13
N GLU A 55 -5.94 15.88 -3.65
CA GLU A 55 -6.07 14.57 -2.99
C GLU A 55 -5.38 14.56 -1.62
N ASN A 56 -4.17 15.13 -1.51
CA ASN A 56 -3.48 15.26 -0.23
C ASN A 56 -4.22 16.18 0.76
N GLN A 57 -4.84 17.26 0.28
CA GLN A 57 -5.64 18.15 1.13
C GLN A 57 -6.93 17.47 1.60
N LEU A 58 -7.67 16.83 0.69
CA LEU A 58 -8.87 16.08 1.02
C LEU A 58 -8.56 14.92 1.97
N GLN A 59 -7.45 14.20 1.75
CA GLN A 59 -6.98 13.15 2.63
C GLN A 59 -6.67 13.69 4.03
N SER A 60 -6.03 14.86 4.13
CA SER A 60 -5.71 15.51 5.41
C SER A 60 -6.98 15.87 6.19
N VAL A 61 -7.94 16.55 5.54
CA VAL A 61 -9.21 16.96 6.16
C VAL A 61 -10.01 15.73 6.58
N PHE A 62 -10.18 14.75 5.69
CA PHE A 62 -10.91 13.52 5.99
C PHE A 62 -10.26 12.72 7.13
N MET A 63 -8.94 12.63 7.18
CA MET A 63 -8.22 11.97 8.25
C MET A 63 -8.37 12.68 9.60
N ASP A 64 -8.43 14.03 9.60
CA ASP A 64 -8.65 14.79 10.81
C ASP A 64 -10.10 14.62 11.32
N GLU A 65 -11.09 14.62 10.44
CA GLU A 65 -12.50 14.35 10.79
C GLU A 65 -12.69 12.95 11.36
N ILE A 66 -12.11 11.92 10.73
CA ILE A 66 -12.16 10.55 11.24
C ILE A 66 -11.45 10.46 12.60
N ARG A 67 -10.31 11.11 12.76
CA ARG A 67 -9.58 11.14 14.04
C ARG A 67 -10.41 11.78 15.14
N GLU A 68 -11.03 12.93 14.89
CA GLU A 68 -11.91 13.61 15.84
C GLU A 68 -13.14 12.77 16.18
N TYR A 69 -13.73 12.07 15.19
CA TYR A 69 -14.81 11.13 15.44
C TYR A 69 -14.40 10.03 16.43
N TYR A 70 -13.24 9.39 16.21
CA TYR A 70 -12.76 8.34 17.11
C TYR A 70 -12.32 8.88 18.48
N ILE A 71 -11.76 10.09 18.55
CA ILE A 71 -11.41 10.72 19.82
C ILE A 71 -12.66 11.04 20.63
N SER A 72 -13.68 11.63 20.01
CA SER A 72 -14.92 12.04 20.69
C SER A 72 -15.83 10.85 21.07
N ASN A 73 -15.74 9.74 20.32
CA ASN A 73 -16.52 8.53 20.59
C ASN A 73 -15.73 7.43 21.29
N THR A 74 -14.43 7.62 21.52
CA THR A 74 -13.69 6.73 22.40
C THR A 74 -14.07 7.09 23.82
N ASP A 75 -14.92 6.25 24.41
CA ASP A 75 -15.29 6.36 25.81
C ASP A 75 -13.99 6.39 26.64
N THR A 76 -13.67 7.56 27.18
CA THR A 76 -12.49 7.78 28.02
C THR A 76 -12.74 7.23 29.43
N ALA A 77 -13.73 6.33 29.57
CA ALA A 77 -13.86 5.56 30.79
C ALA A 77 -12.46 5.05 31.14
N ASP A 78 -12.04 5.42 32.31
CA ASP A 78 -10.73 5.10 32.87
C ASP A 78 -10.54 3.58 32.89
N VAL A 79 -10.07 3.03 31.75
CA VAL A 79 -9.72 1.61 31.60
C VAL A 79 -8.29 1.44 32.13
N SER A 80 -8.04 2.06 33.29
CA SER A 80 -6.76 1.96 33.98
C SER A 80 -6.42 0.52 34.36
N GLU A 81 -7.44 -0.34 34.41
CA GLU A 81 -7.32 -1.78 34.60
C GLU A 81 -8.42 -2.53 33.86
N VAL A 82 -8.35 -2.63 32.54
CA VAL A 82 -8.93 -3.81 31.91
C VAL A 82 -8.03 -4.96 32.33
N ALA A 83 -8.40 -5.58 33.42
CA ALA A 83 -7.86 -6.88 33.78
C ALA A 83 -8.23 -7.83 32.63
N LEU A 84 -7.37 -7.94 31.64
CA LEU A 84 -7.50 -8.95 30.59
C LEU A 84 -7.23 -10.29 31.29
N ASP A 85 -8.33 -10.87 31.79
CA ASP A 85 -8.29 -12.22 32.39
C ASP A 85 -7.85 -13.21 31.32
N ALA A 86 -6.98 -14.14 31.70
CA ALA A 86 -6.51 -15.18 30.81
C ALA A 86 -7.66 -16.07 30.27
N ALA A 87 -8.73 -16.25 31.06
CA ALA A 87 -9.92 -17.01 30.63
C ALA A 87 -10.66 -16.26 29.50
N LEU A 88 -10.90 -14.98 29.68
CA LEU A 88 -11.53 -14.14 28.67
C LEU A 88 -10.68 -14.04 27.40
N LEU A 89 -9.36 -13.94 27.53
CA LEU A 89 -8.47 -13.92 26.37
C LEU A 89 -8.52 -15.25 25.61
N LYS A 90 -8.52 -16.38 26.29
CA LYS A 90 -8.66 -17.71 25.66
C LYS A 90 -9.96 -17.83 24.88
N GLU A 91 -11.07 -17.41 25.46
CA GLU A 91 -12.39 -17.42 24.83
C GLU A 91 -12.38 -16.54 23.54
N ARG A 92 -11.86 -15.32 23.63
CA ARG A 92 -11.79 -14.42 22.46
C ARG A 92 -10.89 -14.96 21.35
N LEU A 93 -9.73 -15.51 21.69
CA LEU A 93 -8.85 -16.11 20.70
C LEU A 93 -9.48 -17.36 20.05
N ALA A 94 -10.18 -18.20 20.82
CA ALA A 94 -10.91 -19.34 20.30
C ALA A 94 -11.97 -18.89 19.29
N LYS A 95 -12.77 -17.86 19.64
CA LYS A 95 -13.79 -17.32 18.74
C LYS A 95 -13.20 -16.74 17.45
N ILE A 96 -12.09 -16.02 17.52
CA ILE A 96 -11.41 -15.50 16.32
C ILE A 96 -10.89 -16.67 15.47
N ASN A 97 -10.34 -17.70 16.12
CA ASN A 97 -9.77 -18.87 15.42
C ASN A 97 -10.80 -19.68 14.64
N GLU A 98 -12.10 -19.56 14.92
CA GLU A 98 -13.18 -20.21 14.16
C GLU A 98 -13.36 -19.59 12.75
N THR A 99 -12.97 -18.35 12.55
CA THR A 99 -13.25 -17.57 11.32
C THR A 99 -12.00 -17.14 10.56
N THR A 100 -10.83 -17.44 11.08
CA THR A 100 -9.54 -17.02 10.50
C THR A 100 -8.72 -18.24 10.02
N PRO A 101 -7.96 -18.12 8.93
CA PRO A 101 -7.04 -19.17 8.49
C PRO A 101 -5.73 -19.21 9.30
N PHE A 102 -5.58 -18.37 10.30
CA PHE A 102 -4.40 -18.34 11.19
C PHE A 102 -4.59 -19.26 12.40
N HIS A 103 -3.48 -19.77 12.93
CA HIS A 103 -3.49 -20.62 14.12
C HIS A 103 -3.33 -19.81 15.41
N LEU A 104 -4.40 -19.16 15.85
CA LEU A 104 -4.40 -18.37 17.09
C LEU A 104 -4.57 -19.26 18.31
N ALA A 105 -3.48 -19.81 18.80
CA ALA A 105 -3.48 -20.51 20.08
C ALA A 105 -3.06 -19.59 21.22
N TYR A 106 -3.81 -19.63 22.32
CA TYR A 106 -3.38 -18.94 23.53
C TYR A 106 -2.02 -19.44 23.99
N ASN A 107 -1.12 -18.51 24.27
CA ASN A 107 0.10 -18.79 25.01
C ASN A 107 0.51 -17.57 25.85
N PRO A 108 1.27 -17.77 26.96
CA PRO A 108 1.65 -16.66 27.84
C PRO A 108 2.48 -15.56 27.18
N ALA A 109 3.24 -15.88 26.12
CA ALA A 109 4.02 -14.89 25.39
C ALA A 109 3.11 -13.93 24.59
N LEU A 110 2.06 -14.48 23.95
CA LEU A 110 1.06 -13.67 23.23
C LEU A 110 0.27 -12.81 24.24
N GLU A 111 -0.18 -13.37 25.35
CA GLU A 111 -0.85 -12.60 26.40
C GLU A 111 -0.01 -11.41 26.89
N LYS A 112 1.27 -11.63 27.14
CA LYS A 112 2.19 -10.55 27.57
C LYS A 112 2.30 -9.44 26.51
N ILE A 113 2.34 -9.79 25.22
CA ILE A 113 2.40 -8.81 24.13
C ILE A 113 1.10 -8.03 24.04
N ILE A 114 -0.05 -8.68 24.09
CA ILE A 114 -1.37 -8.05 24.07
C ILE A 114 -1.50 -7.07 25.24
N LYS A 115 -1.19 -7.49 26.46
CA LYS A 115 -1.20 -6.61 27.65
C LYS A 115 -0.27 -5.42 27.48
N SER A 116 0.93 -5.62 26.92
CA SER A 116 1.86 -4.53 26.63
C SER A 116 1.30 -3.54 25.60
N TYR A 117 0.60 -4.01 24.58
CA TYR A 117 -0.01 -3.15 23.56
C TYR A 117 -1.15 -2.33 24.13
N LEU A 118 -2.05 -2.95 24.90
CA LEU A 118 -3.16 -2.28 25.57
C LEU A 118 -2.66 -1.21 26.54
N LYS A 119 -1.58 -1.47 27.27
CA LYS A 119 -0.98 -0.52 28.20
C LYS A 119 -0.25 0.64 27.50
N ASN A 120 0.61 0.31 26.53
CA ASN A 120 1.60 1.27 26.03
C ASN A 120 1.19 1.96 24.72
N ARG A 121 0.26 1.35 23.94
CA ARG A 121 -0.13 1.83 22.63
C ARG A 121 -1.51 2.46 22.56
N ARG A 122 -2.29 2.43 23.62
CA ARG A 122 -3.67 2.92 23.68
C ARG A 122 -3.82 4.35 23.12
N LYS A 123 -2.93 5.27 23.52
CA LYS A 123 -2.95 6.65 23.02
C LYS A 123 -2.80 6.82 21.51
N TYR A 124 -2.37 5.77 20.80
CA TYR A 124 -2.20 5.79 19.34
C TYR A 124 -3.40 5.20 18.60
N TYR A 125 -4.31 4.48 19.28
CA TYR A 125 -5.45 3.83 18.63
C TYR A 125 -6.35 4.78 17.84
N PRO A 126 -6.71 6.00 18.31
CA PRO A 126 -7.51 6.90 17.49
C PRO A 126 -6.88 7.19 16.13
N ASN A 127 -5.56 7.40 16.10
CA ASN A 127 -4.83 7.62 14.85
C ASN A 127 -4.75 6.35 13.97
N PHE A 128 -4.64 5.17 14.59
CA PHE A 128 -4.65 3.90 13.85
C PHE A 128 -6.02 3.63 13.25
N MET A 129 -7.09 3.82 14.02
CA MET A 129 -8.46 3.64 13.56
C MET A 129 -8.82 4.60 12.43
N ALA A 130 -8.42 5.87 12.54
CA ALA A 130 -8.63 6.85 11.49
C ALA A 130 -7.95 6.45 10.17
N ARG A 131 -6.69 6.02 10.21
CA ARG A 131 -5.98 5.54 9.03
C ARG A 131 -6.54 4.22 8.51
N ALA A 132 -6.94 3.32 9.40
CA ALA A 132 -7.56 2.05 9.03
C ALA A 132 -8.88 2.29 8.27
N ALA A 133 -9.74 3.19 8.77
CA ALA A 133 -10.98 3.55 8.08
C ALA A 133 -10.75 4.08 6.66
N TYR A 134 -9.62 4.76 6.43
CA TYR A 134 -9.25 5.27 5.11
C TYR A 134 -8.62 4.21 4.20
N TYR A 135 -7.64 3.45 4.69
CA TYR A 135 -6.85 2.54 3.84
C TYR A 135 -7.41 1.13 3.74
N PHE A 136 -8.08 0.62 4.77
CA PHE A 136 -8.56 -0.77 4.78
C PHE A 136 -9.52 -1.11 3.66
N PRO A 137 -10.50 -0.26 3.26
CA PRO A 137 -11.39 -0.60 2.14
C PRO A 137 -10.64 -0.87 0.84
N MET A 138 -9.60 -0.09 0.56
CA MET A 138 -8.74 -0.31 -0.61
C MET A 138 -7.89 -1.58 -0.45
N ILE A 139 -7.28 -1.78 0.71
CA ILE A 139 -6.43 -2.95 0.99
C ILE A 139 -7.27 -4.23 0.92
N GLU A 140 -8.41 -4.29 1.59
CA GLU A 140 -9.34 -5.43 1.60
C GLU A 140 -9.77 -5.82 0.18
N LYS A 141 -10.13 -4.85 -0.65
CA LYS A 141 -10.48 -5.08 -2.05
C LYS A 141 -9.39 -5.88 -2.80
N TYR A 142 -8.12 -5.52 -2.60
CA TYR A 142 -7.02 -6.21 -3.29
C TYR A 142 -6.65 -7.52 -2.62
N LEU A 143 -6.73 -7.64 -1.31
CA LEU A 143 -6.55 -8.92 -0.62
C LEU A 143 -7.58 -9.94 -1.13
N ASP A 144 -8.85 -9.56 -1.20
CA ASP A 144 -9.93 -10.39 -1.73
C ASP A 144 -9.68 -10.80 -3.21
N GLN A 145 -9.31 -9.85 -4.07
CA GLN A 145 -8.99 -10.13 -5.49
C GLN A 145 -7.81 -11.11 -5.68
N TYR A 146 -6.94 -11.24 -4.71
CA TYR A 146 -5.77 -12.11 -4.74
C TYR A 146 -5.94 -13.37 -3.87
N ASP A 147 -7.15 -13.66 -3.37
CA ASP A 147 -7.46 -14.78 -2.48
C ASP A 147 -6.56 -14.83 -1.22
N ILE A 148 -6.30 -13.66 -0.64
CA ILE A 148 -5.48 -13.50 0.56
C ILE A 148 -6.40 -13.19 1.74
N PRO A 149 -6.18 -13.81 2.94
CA PRO A 149 -6.96 -13.50 4.12
C PRO A 149 -7.04 -12.01 4.43
N LEU A 150 -8.24 -11.52 4.72
CA LEU A 150 -8.48 -10.09 4.95
C LEU A 150 -7.75 -9.56 6.19
N GLU A 151 -7.39 -10.43 7.12
CA GLU A 151 -6.57 -10.10 8.29
C GLU A 151 -5.20 -9.58 7.91
N MET A 152 -4.69 -9.91 6.71
CA MET A 152 -3.42 -9.37 6.21
C MET A 152 -3.41 -7.83 6.05
N LYS A 153 -4.57 -7.17 6.11
CA LYS A 153 -4.64 -5.70 6.21
C LYS A 153 -3.90 -5.15 7.43
N TYR A 154 -3.91 -5.90 8.54
CA TYR A 154 -3.20 -5.52 9.77
C TYR A 154 -1.68 -5.57 9.61
N LEU A 155 -1.15 -6.27 8.59
CA LEU A 155 0.27 -6.26 8.28
C LEU A 155 0.77 -4.84 7.95
N ALA A 156 0.03 -4.08 7.13
CA ALA A 156 0.37 -2.69 6.82
C ALA A 156 0.33 -1.79 8.09
N LEU A 157 -0.52 -2.12 9.07
CA LEU A 157 -0.54 -1.44 10.35
C LEU A 157 0.70 -1.76 11.20
N VAL A 158 1.12 -3.03 11.23
CA VAL A 158 2.35 -3.46 11.92
C VAL A 158 3.59 -2.83 11.30
N GLU A 159 3.67 -2.79 9.96
CA GLU A 159 4.82 -2.32 9.20
C GLU A 159 5.04 -0.80 9.31
N SER A 160 3.99 -0.02 9.17
CA SER A 160 4.13 1.44 9.02
C SER A 160 3.17 2.26 9.86
N ALA A 161 2.29 1.63 10.66
CA ALA A 161 1.13 2.28 11.26
C ALA A 161 0.25 2.97 10.17
N LEU A 162 0.15 2.34 8.99
CA LEU A 162 -0.57 2.84 7.82
C LEU A 162 -0.07 4.23 7.35
N LYS A 163 1.24 4.46 7.38
CA LYS A 163 1.86 5.69 6.88
C LYS A 163 2.50 5.44 5.50
N PRO A 164 1.95 5.99 4.41
CA PRO A 164 2.47 5.71 3.05
C PRO A 164 3.89 6.27 2.82
N LYS A 165 4.29 7.30 3.56
CA LYS A 165 5.63 7.90 3.47
C LYS A 165 6.58 7.41 4.56
N ALA A 166 6.23 6.36 5.31
CA ALA A 166 7.13 5.80 6.32
C ALA A 166 8.41 5.29 5.68
N LYS A 167 9.54 5.57 6.32
CA LYS A 167 10.86 5.10 5.90
C LYS A 167 11.65 4.65 7.12
N SER A 168 12.09 3.40 7.11
CA SER A 168 12.93 2.85 8.17
C SER A 168 14.39 3.27 8.01
N ARG A 169 15.18 3.08 9.07
CA ARG A 169 16.62 3.36 9.04
C ARG A 169 17.36 2.52 8.00
N VAL A 170 16.89 1.33 7.69
CA VAL A 170 17.47 0.41 6.71
C VAL A 170 16.90 0.58 5.30
N GLY A 171 16.00 1.57 5.08
CA GLY A 171 15.51 1.94 3.78
C GLY A 171 14.22 1.21 3.34
N ALA A 172 13.57 0.44 4.23
CA ALA A 172 12.23 -0.06 3.99
C ALA A 172 11.25 1.13 3.90
N THR A 173 10.32 1.12 2.96
CA THR A 173 9.54 2.32 2.60
C THR A 173 8.08 1.98 2.30
N GLY A 174 7.18 2.89 2.72
CA GLY A 174 5.75 2.85 2.37
C GLY A 174 4.87 2.10 3.36
N LEU A 175 3.59 1.95 3.03
CA LEU A 175 2.61 1.21 3.85
C LEU A 175 3.09 -0.19 4.22
N TRP A 176 3.69 -0.87 3.26
CA TRP A 176 4.11 -2.26 3.30
C TRP A 176 5.60 -2.44 3.57
N GLN A 177 6.34 -1.36 3.87
CA GLN A 177 7.76 -1.36 4.20
C GLN A 177 8.64 -2.18 3.23
N PHE A 178 8.41 -2.03 1.93
CA PHE A 178 9.23 -2.69 0.94
C PHE A 178 10.68 -2.23 0.98
N MET A 179 11.61 -3.18 1.08
CA MET A 179 13.01 -2.95 0.76
C MET A 179 13.17 -2.67 -0.74
N TYR A 180 14.19 -1.89 -1.11
CA TYR A 180 14.41 -1.52 -2.52
C TYR A 180 14.48 -2.75 -3.47
N PRO A 181 15.28 -3.80 -3.18
CA PRO A 181 15.34 -4.97 -4.06
C PRO A 181 13.99 -5.67 -4.20
N THR A 182 13.28 -5.87 -3.09
CA THR A 182 11.97 -6.53 -3.09
C THR A 182 10.94 -5.70 -3.86
N GLY A 183 10.90 -4.38 -3.65
CA GLY A 183 10.01 -3.50 -4.41
C GLY A 183 10.25 -3.60 -5.92
N LYS A 184 11.51 -3.61 -6.35
CA LYS A 184 11.88 -3.80 -7.76
C LYS A 184 11.46 -5.16 -8.30
N GLN A 185 11.61 -6.23 -7.53
CA GLN A 185 11.18 -7.58 -7.91
C GLN A 185 9.67 -7.62 -8.18
N TYR A 186 8.88 -6.89 -7.39
CA TYR A 186 7.42 -6.77 -7.56
C TYR A 186 7.02 -5.54 -8.40
N LYS A 187 7.91 -5.10 -9.31
CA LYS A 187 7.69 -4.10 -10.37
C LYS A 187 7.39 -2.69 -9.89
N LEU A 188 7.68 -2.35 -8.63
CA LEU A 188 7.61 -0.98 -8.15
C LEU A 188 8.75 -0.15 -8.74
N LYS A 189 8.41 0.98 -9.36
CA LYS A 189 9.38 1.92 -9.89
C LYS A 189 9.99 2.72 -8.74
N VAL A 190 11.31 2.73 -8.67
CA VAL A 190 12.06 3.54 -7.71
C VAL A 190 13.19 4.24 -8.46
N SER A 191 13.14 5.55 -8.47
CA SER A 191 14.12 6.44 -9.11
C SER A 191 14.36 7.67 -8.22
N SER A 192 15.17 8.61 -8.68
CA SER A 192 15.38 9.90 -7.99
C SER A 192 14.12 10.76 -7.91
N TYR A 193 13.14 10.54 -8.80
CA TYR A 193 11.93 11.35 -8.93
C TYR A 193 10.68 10.63 -8.40
N VAL A 194 10.64 9.31 -8.44
CA VAL A 194 9.46 8.51 -8.11
C VAL A 194 9.87 7.33 -7.24
N ASP A 195 9.13 7.11 -6.17
CA ASP A 195 9.23 5.91 -5.34
C ASP A 195 7.83 5.30 -5.13
N GLU A 196 7.46 4.34 -5.98
CA GLU A 196 6.14 3.69 -5.96
C GLU A 196 5.93 2.80 -4.74
N ARG A 197 6.93 2.57 -3.90
CA ARG A 197 6.75 1.94 -2.59
C ARG A 197 5.91 2.82 -1.65
N GLN A 198 5.83 4.14 -1.94
CA GLN A 198 5.02 5.10 -1.22
C GLN A 198 3.61 5.28 -1.82
N ASP A 199 3.35 4.73 -3.00
CA ASP A 199 2.03 4.70 -3.61
C ASP A 199 1.17 3.61 -2.93
N PRO A 200 0.07 3.97 -2.23
CA PRO A 200 -0.70 3.00 -1.46
C PRO A 200 -1.27 1.88 -2.31
N LEU A 201 -1.74 2.20 -3.52
CA LEU A 201 -2.37 1.25 -4.42
C LEU A 201 -1.34 0.29 -5.02
N LYS A 202 -0.28 0.83 -5.62
CA LYS A 202 0.76 0.03 -6.27
C LYS A 202 1.50 -0.84 -5.28
N ALA A 203 1.80 -0.28 -4.09
CA ALA A 203 2.45 -1.04 -3.04
C ALA A 203 1.54 -2.16 -2.49
N THR A 204 0.21 -1.95 -2.41
CA THR A 204 -0.73 -3.00 -2.01
C THR A 204 -0.79 -4.14 -3.02
N ILE A 205 -0.88 -3.83 -4.32
CA ILE A 205 -0.82 -4.85 -5.38
C ILE A 205 0.50 -5.65 -5.32
N ALA A 206 1.61 -4.97 -5.13
CA ALA A 206 2.92 -5.61 -4.97
C ALA A 206 2.99 -6.50 -3.72
N ALA A 207 2.40 -6.06 -2.61
CA ALA A 207 2.33 -6.82 -1.37
C ALA A 207 1.47 -8.09 -1.52
N CYS A 208 0.33 -8.01 -2.20
CA CYS A 208 -0.49 -9.17 -2.51
C CYS A 208 0.28 -10.22 -3.32
N ASN A 209 0.99 -9.79 -4.37
CA ASN A 209 1.83 -10.71 -5.15
C ASN A 209 2.93 -11.36 -4.28
N TYR A 210 3.60 -10.56 -3.43
CA TYR A 210 4.64 -11.07 -2.56
C TYR A 210 4.09 -12.06 -1.52
N LEU A 211 2.96 -11.76 -0.88
CA LEU A 211 2.30 -12.64 0.08
C LEU A 211 1.87 -13.97 -0.56
N ASN A 212 1.31 -13.93 -1.77
CA ASN A 212 0.97 -15.14 -2.52
C ASN A 212 2.18 -15.99 -2.84
N ASP A 213 3.30 -15.38 -3.23
CA ASP A 213 4.53 -16.13 -3.51
C ASP A 213 5.09 -16.76 -2.23
N LEU A 214 5.03 -16.07 -1.10
CA LEU A 214 5.43 -16.62 0.19
C LEU A 214 4.51 -17.77 0.62
N TYR A 215 3.20 -17.63 0.44
CA TYR A 215 2.25 -18.68 0.73
C TYR A 215 2.45 -19.93 -0.15
N LYS A 216 2.72 -19.75 -1.44
CA LYS A 216 3.07 -20.88 -2.34
C LYS A 216 4.30 -21.65 -1.87
N ILE A 217 5.28 -20.98 -1.24
CA ILE A 217 6.50 -21.62 -0.72
C ILE A 217 6.20 -22.42 0.53
N PHE A 218 5.42 -21.89 1.46
CA PHE A 218 5.28 -22.45 2.81
C PHE A 218 3.97 -23.18 3.06
N GLY A 219 2.89 -22.82 2.32
CA GLY A 219 1.54 -23.38 2.50
C GLY A 219 0.88 -23.02 3.83
N ASP A 220 1.40 -22.01 4.53
CA ASP A 220 0.99 -21.60 5.86
C ASP A 220 1.15 -20.08 6.01
N TRP A 221 0.12 -19.37 6.51
CA TRP A 221 0.12 -17.93 6.59
C TRP A 221 1.03 -17.39 7.70
N ASP A 222 1.21 -18.11 8.80
CA ASP A 222 2.13 -17.72 9.87
C ASP A 222 3.58 -17.76 9.39
N LEU A 223 3.91 -18.78 8.60
CA LEU A 223 5.22 -18.89 7.96
C LEU A 223 5.40 -17.85 6.87
N ALA A 224 4.35 -17.51 6.12
CA ALA A 224 4.38 -16.44 5.13
C ALA A 224 4.62 -15.08 5.80
N LEU A 225 3.97 -14.78 6.93
CA LEU A 225 4.22 -13.58 7.74
C LEU A 225 5.66 -13.51 8.25
N ALA A 226 6.17 -14.64 8.80
CA ALA A 226 7.55 -14.72 9.25
C ALA A 226 8.54 -14.49 8.09
N ALA A 227 8.22 -15.02 6.90
CA ALA A 227 9.04 -14.83 5.69
C ALA A 227 8.94 -13.43 5.11
N TYR A 228 7.79 -12.77 5.25
CA TYR A 228 7.65 -11.36 4.86
C TYR A 228 8.63 -10.48 5.64
N ASN A 229 8.73 -10.68 6.95
CA ASN A 229 9.63 -9.92 7.82
C ASN A 229 11.12 -10.24 7.58
N SER A 230 11.50 -11.53 7.52
CA SER A 230 12.93 -11.92 7.50
C SER A 230 13.44 -12.45 6.16
N GLY A 231 12.56 -12.60 5.19
CA GLY A 231 12.83 -13.28 3.93
C GLY A 231 12.65 -14.81 4.03
N PRO A 232 12.27 -15.46 2.91
CA PRO A 232 11.96 -16.90 2.86
C PRO A 232 13.17 -17.78 3.21
N GLY A 233 14.38 -17.32 2.94
CA GLY A 233 15.61 -18.05 3.26
C GLY A 233 15.81 -18.28 4.74
N ASN A 234 15.48 -17.31 5.61
CA ASN A 234 15.59 -17.44 7.05
C ASN A 234 14.55 -18.41 7.62
N VAL A 235 13.32 -18.37 7.12
CA VAL A 235 12.27 -19.32 7.52
C VAL A 235 12.63 -20.75 7.08
N SER A 236 13.07 -20.94 5.84
CA SER A 236 13.53 -22.25 5.34
C SER A 236 14.71 -22.82 6.17
N LYS A 237 15.62 -21.94 6.60
CA LYS A 237 16.73 -22.32 7.47
C LYS A 237 16.24 -22.72 8.88
N ALA A 238 15.26 -22.01 9.43
CA ALA A 238 14.65 -22.32 10.72
C ALA A 238 13.90 -23.66 10.66
N ILE A 239 13.16 -23.94 9.59
CA ILE A 239 12.50 -25.23 9.35
C ILE A 239 13.52 -26.38 9.37
N ARG A 240 14.63 -26.26 8.63
CA ARG A 240 15.68 -27.28 8.64
C ARG A 240 16.30 -27.48 10.02
N ARG A 241 16.54 -26.40 10.77
CA ARG A 241 17.14 -26.43 12.11
C ARG A 241 16.21 -27.06 13.17
N SER A 242 14.90 -26.88 12.98
CA SER A 242 13.90 -27.44 13.89
C SER A 242 13.65 -28.95 13.68
N GLY A 243 14.28 -29.57 12.68
CA GLY A 243 13.99 -30.95 12.31
C GLY A 243 12.90 -31.12 11.26
N GLY A 244 12.61 -30.05 10.49
CA GLY A 244 11.65 -30.11 9.40
C GLY A 244 10.22 -29.68 9.77
N TYR A 245 9.99 -29.17 10.97
CA TYR A 245 8.67 -28.70 11.38
C TYR A 245 8.24 -27.50 10.56
N LYS A 246 7.03 -27.57 9.97
CA LYS A 246 6.38 -26.49 9.21
C LYS A 246 5.28 -25.81 10.03
N ASN A 247 5.62 -25.38 11.23
CA ASN A 247 4.73 -24.63 12.12
C ASN A 247 5.52 -23.51 12.77
N TYR A 248 4.97 -22.29 12.77
CA TYR A 248 5.66 -21.11 13.28
C TYR A 248 6.16 -21.28 14.72
N TRP A 249 5.34 -21.81 15.61
CA TRP A 249 5.69 -21.93 17.03
C TRP A 249 6.85 -22.92 17.27
N ASN A 250 6.94 -23.97 16.45
CA ASN A 250 8.03 -24.96 16.52
C ASN A 250 9.33 -24.41 15.96
N ILE A 251 9.28 -23.56 14.91
CA ILE A 251 10.50 -22.97 14.33
C ILE A 251 10.90 -21.64 14.98
N ARG A 252 10.04 -21.06 15.80
CA ARG A 252 10.25 -19.74 16.44
C ARG A 252 11.60 -19.61 17.16
N PRO A 253 12.10 -20.62 17.92
CA PRO A 253 13.41 -20.53 18.58
C PRO A 253 14.60 -20.42 17.61
N TYR A 254 14.40 -20.82 16.35
CA TYR A 254 15.44 -20.82 15.31
C TYR A 254 15.37 -19.61 14.37
N LEU A 255 14.33 -18.78 14.52
CA LEU A 255 14.14 -17.56 13.75
C LEU A 255 15.02 -16.42 14.29
N PRO A 256 15.33 -15.40 13.47
CA PRO A 256 15.88 -14.15 13.98
C PRO A 256 14.99 -13.58 15.09
N ARG A 257 15.60 -12.96 16.11
CA ARG A 257 14.88 -12.47 17.30
C ARG A 257 13.71 -11.54 16.97
N GLU A 258 13.88 -10.67 15.97
CA GLU A 258 12.83 -9.76 15.49
C GLU A 258 11.66 -10.58 14.92
N THR A 259 11.94 -11.53 14.03
CA THR A 259 10.94 -12.38 13.40
C THR A 259 10.21 -13.28 14.41
N ALA A 260 10.93 -13.76 15.43
CA ALA A 260 10.34 -14.53 16.53
C ALA A 260 9.32 -13.71 17.37
N GLY A 261 9.36 -12.37 17.31
CA GLY A 261 8.37 -11.48 17.92
C GLY A 261 7.30 -10.97 16.94
N TYR A 262 7.51 -11.12 15.64
CA TYR A 262 6.72 -10.47 14.60
C TYR A 262 5.30 -11.04 14.46
N VAL A 263 5.15 -12.36 14.32
CA VAL A 263 3.82 -13.00 14.22
C VAL A 263 2.99 -12.79 15.49
N PRO A 264 3.54 -12.95 16.72
CA PRO A 264 2.81 -12.55 17.93
C PRO A 264 2.42 -11.06 17.98
N ALA A 265 3.25 -10.16 17.42
CA ALA A 265 2.92 -8.76 17.33
C ALA A 265 1.77 -8.49 16.34
N PHE A 266 1.74 -9.21 15.21
CA PHE A 266 0.63 -9.18 14.26
C PHE A 266 -0.67 -9.66 14.93
N TYR A 267 -0.65 -10.75 15.67
CA TYR A 267 -1.82 -11.26 16.39
C TYR A 267 -2.31 -10.32 17.49
N ALA A 268 -1.42 -9.55 18.10
CA ALA A 268 -1.78 -8.58 19.13
C ALA A 268 -2.35 -7.27 18.55
N THR A 269 -2.17 -7.04 17.25
CA THR A 269 -2.64 -5.83 16.55
C THR A 269 -4.07 -5.95 16.11
#